data_93e1b878bf90ea9bcc9fa463312c349b
#
_entry.id   93e1b878bf90ea9bcc9fa463312c349b
#
_cell.length_a   1.000
_cell.length_b   1.000
_cell.length_c   1.000
_cell.angle_alpha   90.00
_cell.angle_beta   90.00
_cell.angle_gamma   90.00
#
_symmetry.space_group_name_H-M   'P 1'
#
loop_
_entity.id
_entity.type
_entity.pdbx_description
1 polymer ?
#
loop_
_entity_poly.entity_id
_entity_poly.type
_entity_poly.pdbx_seq_one_letter_code
_entity_poly.pdbx_strand_id
1 'polypeptide(L)'
;MVLLLGGVSLAAAQDQIRLKNGEVKSGTAVKFDEATRSLTFKFEQGTLNYAPADLAEVTLRERPGVAEGRKALAEGKMEEVIAQWRDPVNQFLGVDNPWVLECAGGLGQAYLALGRVADAEALYGRMKKAYPSGPAALRAEVGLAVATSGRDTAGLLNKLQALEGQLKESLRPLRADREALAEFYFARGEAYEKKGEEKKALEDYLRVSILYPDPPSLGQRSAKKAEALRTANKDLVTD
;
A
#
# COMPACT_ATOMS: atom_id res chain seq x y z
N MET A 1 30.36 -46.25 -13.21
CA MET A 1 29.19 -45.76 -12.48
C MET A 1 29.18 -44.24 -12.59
N VAL A 2 28.46 -43.70 -13.58
CA VAL A 2 28.41 -42.26 -13.87
C VAL A 2 27.19 -41.70 -13.13
N LEU A 3 27.43 -40.91 -12.11
CA LEU A 3 26.34 -40.13 -11.40
C LEU A 3 25.96 -38.95 -12.30
N LEU A 4 24.81 -39.07 -12.96
CA LEU A 4 24.13 -37.96 -13.57
C LEU A 4 23.55 -37.05 -12.43
N LEU A 5 24.26 -36.00 -12.11
CA LEU A 5 23.73 -34.87 -11.33
C LEU A 5 22.68 -34.17 -12.19
N GLY A 6 21.42 -34.53 -11.99
CA GLY A 6 20.31 -33.82 -12.55
C GLY A 6 20.28 -32.41 -11.97
N GLY A 7 20.72 -31.42 -12.77
CA GLY A 7 20.57 -30.03 -12.44
C GLY A 7 19.08 -29.72 -12.33
N VAL A 8 18.59 -29.48 -11.10
CA VAL A 8 17.29 -28.86 -10.86
C VAL A 8 17.44 -27.43 -11.36
N SER A 9 17.03 -27.20 -12.61
CA SER A 9 16.81 -25.84 -13.11
C SER A 9 15.75 -25.22 -12.20
N LEU A 10 16.15 -24.31 -11.34
CA LEU A 10 15.22 -23.37 -10.69
C LEU A 10 14.60 -22.57 -11.84
N ALA A 11 13.48 -23.05 -12.35
CA ALA A 11 12.65 -22.26 -13.26
C ALA A 11 12.37 -20.94 -12.54
N ALA A 12 12.92 -19.83 -13.05
CA ALA A 12 12.66 -18.52 -12.49
C ALA A 12 11.16 -18.35 -12.39
N ALA A 13 10.68 -18.06 -11.17
CA ALA A 13 9.25 -17.91 -10.91
C ALA A 13 8.66 -16.96 -11.96
N GLN A 14 7.71 -17.46 -12.74
CA GLN A 14 7.02 -16.69 -13.77
C GLN A 14 5.80 -16.00 -13.17
N ASP A 15 5.35 -14.91 -13.79
CA ASP A 15 4.04 -14.37 -13.47
C ASP A 15 2.96 -15.38 -13.87
N GLN A 16 1.86 -15.43 -13.14
CA GLN A 16 0.74 -16.32 -13.41
C GLN A 16 -0.57 -15.57 -13.39
N ILE A 17 -1.46 -15.98 -14.28
CA ILE A 17 -2.86 -15.59 -14.25
C ILE A 17 -3.73 -16.83 -14.17
N ARG A 18 -4.78 -16.76 -13.35
CA ARG A 18 -5.86 -17.75 -13.34
C ARG A 18 -7.10 -17.11 -13.93
N LEU A 19 -7.63 -17.71 -14.96
CA LEU A 19 -8.87 -17.28 -15.59
C LEU A 19 -10.09 -17.78 -14.79
N LYS A 20 -11.23 -17.12 -14.96
CA LYS A 20 -12.50 -17.56 -14.31
C LYS A 20 -12.98 -18.94 -14.72
N ASN A 21 -12.55 -19.44 -15.87
CA ASN A 21 -12.82 -20.82 -16.31
C ASN A 21 -11.90 -21.86 -15.62
N GLY A 22 -11.00 -21.42 -14.72
CA GLY A 22 -10.04 -22.26 -13.98
C GLY A 22 -8.70 -22.47 -14.70
N GLU A 23 -8.54 -22.04 -15.95
CA GLU A 23 -7.28 -22.17 -16.67
C GLU A 23 -6.19 -21.32 -16.04
N VAL A 24 -5.00 -21.90 -15.82
CA VAL A 24 -3.82 -21.20 -15.32
C VAL A 24 -2.83 -21.01 -16.47
N LYS A 25 -2.36 -19.78 -16.64
CA LYS A 25 -1.35 -19.43 -17.66
C LYS A 25 -0.14 -18.82 -16.98
N SER A 26 1.04 -19.26 -17.38
CA SER A 26 2.32 -18.72 -16.94
C SER A 26 2.98 -17.93 -18.06
N GLY A 27 3.67 -16.84 -17.72
CA GLY A 27 4.31 -15.96 -18.67
C GLY A 27 4.90 -14.72 -18.00
N THR A 28 4.81 -13.58 -18.66
CA THR A 28 5.28 -12.29 -18.13
C THR A 28 4.20 -11.22 -18.29
N ALA A 29 3.75 -10.67 -17.17
CA ALA A 29 2.92 -9.47 -17.17
C ALA A 29 3.77 -8.28 -17.62
N VAL A 30 3.30 -7.56 -18.63
CA VAL A 30 4.01 -6.43 -19.24
C VAL A 30 3.57 -5.12 -18.61
N LYS A 31 2.26 -4.87 -18.61
CA LYS A 31 1.66 -3.68 -18.00
C LYS A 31 0.16 -3.87 -17.79
N PHE A 32 -0.40 -3.08 -16.91
CA PHE A 32 -1.83 -2.84 -16.82
C PHE A 32 -2.16 -1.50 -17.49
N ASP A 33 -3.12 -1.49 -18.39
CA ASP A 33 -3.60 -0.29 -19.04
C ASP A 33 -4.84 0.23 -18.30
N GLU A 34 -4.72 1.39 -17.67
CA GLU A 34 -5.79 1.98 -16.85
C GLU A 34 -6.99 2.45 -17.69
N ALA A 35 -6.76 2.86 -18.95
CA ALA A 35 -7.81 3.36 -19.83
C ALA A 35 -8.70 2.23 -20.36
N THR A 36 -8.08 1.14 -20.81
CA THR A 36 -8.79 -0.04 -21.30
C THR A 36 -9.10 -1.05 -20.18
N ARG A 37 -8.55 -0.83 -18.97
CA ARG A 37 -8.63 -1.72 -17.82
C ARG A 37 -8.23 -3.15 -18.21
N SER A 38 -7.07 -3.33 -18.84
CA SER A 38 -6.61 -4.63 -19.29
C SER A 38 -5.15 -4.89 -18.88
N LEU A 39 -4.87 -6.15 -18.51
CA LEU A 39 -3.52 -6.64 -18.23
C LEU A 39 -2.94 -7.23 -19.52
N THR A 40 -1.85 -6.65 -20.00
CA THR A 40 -1.06 -7.19 -21.09
C THR A 40 -0.14 -8.28 -20.57
N PHE A 41 -0.26 -9.50 -21.12
CA PHE A 41 0.49 -10.67 -20.70
C PHE A 41 1.18 -11.32 -21.90
N LYS A 42 2.50 -11.57 -21.79
CA LYS A 42 3.36 -12.13 -22.84
C LYS A 42 3.61 -13.60 -22.56
N PHE A 43 3.38 -14.42 -23.58
CA PHE A 43 3.66 -15.85 -23.64
C PHE A 43 4.75 -16.12 -24.69
N GLU A 44 5.17 -17.36 -24.84
CA GLU A 44 6.09 -17.77 -25.90
C GLU A 44 5.48 -17.54 -27.31
N GLN A 45 4.16 -17.78 -27.44
CA GLN A 45 3.47 -17.67 -28.71
C GLN A 45 2.94 -16.26 -29.03
N GLY A 46 3.17 -15.27 -28.18
CA GLY A 46 2.70 -13.91 -28.40
C GLY A 46 2.23 -13.19 -27.16
N THR A 47 1.49 -12.12 -27.37
CA THR A 47 0.98 -11.25 -26.31
C THR A 47 -0.53 -11.16 -26.37
N LEU A 48 -1.19 -11.28 -25.23
CA LEU A 48 -2.65 -11.14 -25.09
C LEU A 48 -2.99 -10.12 -24.02
N ASN A 49 -4.16 -9.51 -24.15
CA ASN A 49 -4.72 -8.61 -23.15
C ASN A 49 -5.91 -9.29 -22.45
N TYR A 50 -5.94 -9.19 -21.12
CA TYR A 50 -6.99 -9.75 -20.28
C TYR A 50 -7.70 -8.64 -19.53
N ALA A 51 -9.02 -8.58 -19.62
CA ALA A 51 -9.81 -7.71 -18.76
C ALA A 51 -9.86 -8.28 -17.33
N PRO A 52 -9.94 -7.45 -16.27
CA PRO A 52 -10.11 -7.93 -14.90
C PRO A 52 -11.32 -8.86 -14.72
N ALA A 53 -12.35 -8.66 -15.55
CA ALA A 53 -13.53 -9.52 -15.55
C ALA A 53 -13.24 -10.98 -15.93
N ASP A 54 -12.17 -11.24 -16.69
CA ASP A 54 -11.77 -12.59 -17.13
C ASP A 54 -10.84 -13.28 -16.13
N LEU A 55 -10.25 -12.51 -15.21
CA LEU A 55 -9.25 -12.96 -14.27
C LEU A 55 -9.92 -13.34 -12.94
N ALA A 56 -9.58 -14.51 -12.42
CA ALA A 56 -9.90 -14.94 -11.06
C ALA A 56 -8.79 -14.56 -10.09
N GLU A 57 -7.52 -14.61 -10.55
CA GLU A 57 -6.34 -14.33 -9.73
C GLU A 57 -5.17 -13.89 -10.62
N VAL A 58 -4.36 -12.97 -10.10
CA VAL A 58 -3.11 -12.53 -10.74
C VAL A 58 -1.98 -12.61 -9.73
N THR A 59 -1.01 -13.45 -10.00
CA THR A 59 0.22 -13.59 -9.20
C THR A 59 1.37 -13.00 -9.98
N LEU A 60 1.82 -11.82 -9.57
CA LEU A 60 3.00 -11.17 -10.14
C LEU A 60 4.19 -11.39 -9.24
N ARG A 61 5.31 -11.83 -9.82
CA ARG A 61 6.61 -11.76 -9.13
C ARG A 61 6.98 -10.29 -8.88
N GLU A 62 7.70 -10.06 -7.81
CA GLU A 62 8.21 -8.72 -7.53
C GLU A 62 9.14 -8.24 -8.66
N ARG A 63 9.02 -6.98 -8.98
CA ARG A 63 9.88 -6.33 -9.98
C ARG A 63 11.17 -5.83 -9.33
N PRO A 64 12.28 -5.69 -10.12
CA PRO A 64 13.45 -4.98 -9.63
C PRO A 64 13.07 -3.64 -9.02
N GLY A 65 13.73 -3.27 -7.94
CA GLY A 65 13.44 -2.04 -7.20
C GLY A 65 12.39 -2.18 -6.09
N VAL A 66 11.55 -3.24 -6.08
CA VAL A 66 10.52 -3.37 -5.02
C VAL A 66 11.15 -3.58 -3.65
N ALA A 67 12.14 -4.48 -3.55
CA ALA A 67 12.83 -4.74 -2.28
C ALA A 67 13.70 -3.55 -1.83
N GLU A 68 14.37 -2.90 -2.75
CA GLU A 68 15.18 -1.70 -2.51
C GLU A 68 14.30 -0.54 -2.01
N GLY A 69 13.14 -0.35 -2.61
CA GLY A 69 12.19 0.66 -2.16
C GLY A 69 11.64 0.40 -0.75
N ARG A 70 11.41 -0.88 -0.36
CA ARG A 70 11.05 -1.22 1.04
C ARG A 70 12.15 -0.81 2.01
N LYS A 71 13.39 -1.10 1.67
CA LYS A 71 14.53 -0.71 2.48
C LYS A 71 14.62 0.81 2.60
N ALA A 72 14.51 1.52 1.47
CA ALA A 72 14.52 2.97 1.44
C ALA A 72 13.39 3.58 2.29
N LEU A 73 12.16 3.02 2.21
CA LEU A 73 11.04 3.46 3.02
C LEU A 73 11.29 3.27 4.53
N ALA A 74 11.85 2.12 4.92
CA ALA A 74 12.19 1.85 6.31
C ALA A 74 13.29 2.79 6.85
N GLU A 75 14.21 3.22 5.99
CA GLU A 75 15.28 4.17 6.29
C GLU A 75 14.84 5.64 6.19
N GLY A 76 13.62 5.92 5.74
CA GLY A 76 13.12 7.29 5.56
C GLY A 76 13.67 8.03 4.33
N LYS A 77 14.25 7.31 3.37
CA LYS A 77 14.86 7.85 2.16
C LYS A 77 13.82 8.01 1.03
N MET A 78 12.99 9.04 1.15
CA MET A 78 11.79 9.18 0.33
C MET A 78 12.07 9.39 -1.16
N GLU A 79 13.15 10.08 -1.55
CA GLU A 79 13.58 10.18 -2.94
C GLU A 79 13.94 8.81 -3.54
N GLU A 80 14.61 7.95 -2.78
CA GLU A 80 14.95 6.60 -3.21
C GLU A 80 13.67 5.75 -3.38
N VAL A 81 12.70 5.88 -2.48
CA VAL A 81 11.38 5.24 -2.62
C VAL A 81 10.74 5.63 -3.95
N ILE A 82 10.70 6.91 -4.27
CA ILE A 82 10.13 7.40 -5.53
C ILE A 82 10.90 6.83 -6.73
N ALA A 83 12.23 6.85 -6.69
CA ALA A 83 13.06 6.33 -7.77
C ALA A 83 12.81 4.84 -8.03
N GLN A 84 12.60 4.05 -6.98
CA GLN A 84 12.41 2.60 -7.09
C GLN A 84 10.97 2.19 -7.43
N TRP A 85 9.96 2.91 -6.91
CA TRP A 85 8.57 2.44 -6.97
C TRP A 85 7.71 3.12 -8.03
N ARG A 86 8.10 4.29 -8.55
CA ARG A 86 7.31 5.01 -9.55
C ARG A 86 7.02 4.16 -10.79
N ASP A 87 8.04 3.51 -11.35
CA ASP A 87 7.88 2.76 -12.59
C ASP A 87 7.08 1.46 -12.39
N PRO A 88 7.35 0.60 -11.37
CA PRO A 88 6.49 -0.53 -11.05
C PRO A 88 5.02 -0.15 -10.82
N VAL A 89 4.77 0.94 -10.09
CA VAL A 89 3.40 1.44 -9.87
C VAL A 89 2.76 1.88 -11.19
N ASN A 90 3.46 2.66 -12.02
CA ASN A 90 2.93 3.08 -13.31
C ASN A 90 2.63 1.93 -14.27
N GLN A 91 3.39 0.83 -14.15
CA GLN A 91 3.17 -0.35 -14.98
C GLN A 91 1.99 -1.21 -14.51
N PHE A 92 1.73 -1.30 -13.21
CA PHE A 92 0.82 -2.32 -12.68
C PHE A 92 -0.31 -1.80 -11.80
N LEU A 93 -0.46 -0.48 -11.64
CA LEU A 93 -1.58 0.09 -10.89
C LEU A 93 -2.92 -0.35 -11.51
N GLY A 94 -3.76 -0.99 -10.72
CA GLY A 94 -5.01 -1.62 -11.14
C GLY A 94 -4.98 -3.15 -11.12
N VAL A 95 -3.80 -3.75 -10.94
CA VAL A 95 -3.68 -5.18 -10.66
C VAL A 95 -3.82 -5.40 -9.15
N ASP A 96 -4.74 -6.29 -8.76
CA ASP A 96 -4.89 -6.69 -7.36
C ASP A 96 -3.74 -7.65 -6.99
N ASN A 97 -2.65 -7.06 -6.54
CA ASN A 97 -1.45 -7.78 -6.13
C ASN A 97 -0.79 -7.09 -4.94
N PRO A 98 -0.37 -7.83 -3.88
CA PRO A 98 0.11 -7.26 -2.63
C PRO A 98 1.25 -6.25 -2.79
N TRP A 99 2.29 -6.55 -3.58
CA TRP A 99 3.42 -5.64 -3.74
C TRP A 99 3.06 -4.39 -4.57
N VAL A 100 2.13 -4.50 -5.52
CA VAL A 100 1.65 -3.32 -6.28
C VAL A 100 0.98 -2.33 -5.35
N LEU A 101 0.10 -2.84 -4.47
CA LEU A 101 -0.62 -2.02 -3.50
C LEU A 101 0.33 -1.43 -2.44
N GLU A 102 1.30 -2.21 -1.98
CA GLU A 102 2.36 -1.75 -1.07
C GLU A 102 3.16 -0.60 -1.70
N CYS A 103 3.65 -0.80 -2.94
CA CYS A 103 4.42 0.22 -3.65
C CYS A 103 3.59 1.50 -3.89
N ALA A 104 2.32 1.36 -4.27
CA ALA A 104 1.46 2.51 -4.53
C ALA A 104 1.19 3.32 -3.24
N GLY A 105 0.90 2.66 -2.12
CA GLY A 105 0.71 3.32 -0.83
C GLY A 105 1.98 4.03 -0.35
N GLY A 106 3.12 3.33 -0.35
CA GLY A 106 4.39 3.90 0.08
C GLY A 106 4.91 5.02 -0.84
N LEU A 107 4.67 4.93 -2.15
CA LEU A 107 4.97 6.01 -3.10
C LEU A 107 4.16 7.27 -2.79
N GLY A 108 2.87 7.12 -2.47
CA GLY A 108 2.03 8.23 -2.05
C GLY A 108 2.52 8.88 -0.75
N GLN A 109 2.91 8.05 0.24
CA GLN A 109 3.52 8.53 1.48
C GLN A 109 4.83 9.28 1.22
N ALA A 110 5.68 8.78 0.31
CA ALA A 110 6.93 9.44 -0.05
C ALA A 110 6.69 10.82 -0.70
N TYR A 111 5.71 10.93 -1.59
CA TYR A 111 5.31 12.22 -2.16
C TYR A 111 4.85 13.20 -1.07
N LEU A 112 3.99 12.77 -0.15
CA LEU A 112 3.53 13.62 0.96
C LEU A 112 4.66 14.06 1.88
N ALA A 113 5.57 13.15 2.22
CA ALA A 113 6.72 13.46 3.08
C ALA A 113 7.67 14.51 2.48
N LEU A 114 7.76 14.56 1.15
CA LEU A 114 8.56 15.52 0.41
C LEU A 114 7.78 16.80 0.03
N GLY A 115 6.54 16.94 0.49
CA GLY A 115 5.69 18.08 0.12
C GLY A 115 5.21 18.06 -1.33
N ARG A 116 5.35 16.96 -2.06
CA ARG A 116 4.89 16.79 -3.45
C ARG A 116 3.41 16.43 -3.47
N VAL A 117 2.60 17.35 -2.94
CA VAL A 117 1.15 17.13 -2.71
C VAL A 117 0.41 16.81 -4.01
N ALA A 118 0.68 17.52 -5.09
CA ALA A 118 0.02 17.29 -6.38
C ALA A 118 0.29 15.88 -6.94
N ASP A 119 1.51 15.36 -6.76
CA ASP A 119 1.87 14.01 -7.19
C ASP A 119 1.13 12.96 -6.32
N ALA A 120 1.02 13.20 -5.02
CA ALA A 120 0.27 12.34 -4.12
C ALA A 120 -1.23 12.32 -4.47
N GLU A 121 -1.85 13.49 -4.69
CA GLU A 121 -3.26 13.59 -5.11
C GLU A 121 -3.51 12.86 -6.43
N ALA A 122 -2.64 13.05 -7.42
CA ALA A 122 -2.75 12.36 -8.70
C ALA A 122 -2.67 10.84 -8.54
N LEU A 123 -1.72 10.34 -7.75
CA LEU A 123 -1.55 8.90 -7.49
C LEU A 123 -2.76 8.31 -6.75
N TYR A 124 -3.17 8.91 -5.63
CA TYR A 124 -4.31 8.41 -4.86
C TYR A 124 -5.62 8.52 -5.64
N GLY A 125 -5.78 9.54 -6.50
CA GLY A 125 -6.90 9.65 -7.43
C GLY A 125 -6.94 8.51 -8.45
N ARG A 126 -5.78 8.11 -8.99
CA ARG A 126 -5.66 6.91 -9.86
C ARG A 126 -5.98 5.63 -9.08
N MET A 127 -5.44 5.47 -7.86
CA MET A 127 -5.74 4.32 -7.00
C MET A 127 -7.24 4.19 -6.74
N LYS A 128 -7.93 5.27 -6.40
CA LYS A 128 -9.40 5.26 -6.17
C LYS A 128 -10.18 4.83 -7.41
N LYS A 129 -9.75 5.22 -8.60
CA LYS A 129 -10.37 4.77 -9.88
C LYS A 129 -10.06 3.31 -10.17
N ALA A 130 -8.83 2.88 -9.91
CA ALA A 130 -8.37 1.51 -10.17
C ALA A 130 -9.03 0.50 -9.22
N TYR A 131 -9.20 0.89 -7.95
CA TYR A 131 -9.74 0.05 -6.88
C TYR A 131 -10.97 0.75 -6.26
N PRO A 132 -12.19 0.55 -6.79
CA PRO A 132 -13.38 1.30 -6.35
C PRO A 132 -13.92 0.86 -4.97
N SER A 133 -13.42 -0.24 -4.42
CA SER A 133 -13.84 -0.77 -3.11
C SER A 133 -12.72 -1.59 -2.45
N GLY A 134 -12.89 -1.91 -1.18
CA GLY A 134 -11.95 -2.73 -0.41
C GLY A 134 -10.77 -1.94 0.15
N PRO A 135 -9.74 -2.66 0.66
CA PRO A 135 -8.62 -2.05 1.39
C PRO A 135 -7.83 -1.04 0.56
N ALA A 136 -7.65 -1.29 -0.73
CA ALA A 136 -6.93 -0.36 -1.62
C ALA A 136 -7.71 0.96 -1.84
N ALA A 137 -9.05 0.89 -1.91
CA ALA A 137 -9.89 2.09 -1.98
C ALA A 137 -9.76 2.92 -0.69
N LEU A 138 -9.79 2.26 0.47
CA LEU A 138 -9.60 2.93 1.75
C LEU A 138 -8.25 3.65 1.81
N ARG A 139 -7.16 2.97 1.44
CA ARG A 139 -5.81 3.58 1.41
C ARG A 139 -5.79 4.81 0.51
N ALA A 140 -6.44 4.73 -0.66
CA ALA A 140 -6.56 5.87 -1.57
C ALA A 140 -7.35 7.03 -0.95
N GLU A 141 -8.45 6.74 -0.25
CA GLU A 141 -9.28 7.77 0.39
C GLU A 141 -8.58 8.43 1.59
N VAL A 142 -7.87 7.65 2.40
CA VAL A 142 -7.02 8.18 3.48
C VAL A 142 -5.93 9.08 2.89
N GLY A 143 -5.21 8.60 1.88
CA GLY A 143 -4.16 9.37 1.22
C GLY A 143 -4.68 10.68 0.60
N LEU A 144 -5.83 10.64 -0.08
CA LEU A 144 -6.51 11.84 -0.60
C LEU A 144 -6.92 12.80 0.52
N ALA A 145 -7.47 12.29 1.61
CA ALA A 145 -7.84 13.13 2.76
C ALA A 145 -6.63 13.87 3.31
N VAL A 146 -5.50 13.19 3.47
CA VAL A 146 -4.23 13.79 3.93
C VAL A 146 -3.72 14.82 2.91
N ALA A 147 -3.65 14.46 1.63
CA ALA A 147 -3.12 15.33 0.57
C ALA A 147 -3.95 16.61 0.42
N THR A 148 -5.29 16.48 0.38
CA THR A 148 -6.20 17.60 0.12
C THR A 148 -6.51 18.47 1.34
N SER A 149 -6.16 18.04 2.54
CA SER A 149 -6.42 18.84 3.76
C SER A 149 -5.33 19.87 4.06
N GLY A 150 -4.11 19.70 3.55
CA GLY A 150 -3.02 20.63 3.74
C GLY A 150 -2.77 20.93 5.22
N ARG A 151 -3.03 22.20 5.63
CA ARG A 151 -2.92 22.66 7.04
C ARG A 151 -4.22 22.55 7.83
N ASP A 152 -5.34 22.21 7.19
CA ASP A 152 -6.64 22.06 7.85
C ASP A 152 -6.73 20.73 8.59
N THR A 153 -6.15 20.69 9.77
CA THR A 153 -6.16 19.50 10.63
C THR A 153 -7.57 19.11 11.09
N ALA A 154 -8.46 20.08 11.31
CA ALA A 154 -9.84 19.80 11.72
C ALA A 154 -10.63 19.17 10.56
N GLY A 155 -10.50 19.70 9.36
CA GLY A 155 -11.10 19.12 8.16
C GLY A 155 -10.56 17.73 7.87
N LEU A 156 -9.26 17.47 8.07
CA LEU A 156 -8.69 16.14 7.96
C LEU A 156 -9.34 15.15 8.94
N LEU A 157 -9.43 15.52 10.22
CA LEU A 157 -10.04 14.66 11.23
C LEU A 157 -11.50 14.34 10.91
N ASN A 158 -12.28 15.31 10.43
CA ASN A 158 -13.66 15.08 10.01
C ASN A 158 -13.76 14.09 8.84
N LYS A 159 -12.88 14.22 7.83
CA LYS A 159 -12.81 13.26 6.71
C LYS A 159 -12.45 11.85 7.17
N LEU A 160 -11.44 11.73 8.04
CA LEU A 160 -11.02 10.43 8.57
C LEU A 160 -12.12 9.81 9.46
N GLN A 161 -12.82 10.60 10.26
CA GLN A 161 -13.93 10.10 11.07
C GLN A 161 -15.09 9.58 10.21
N ALA A 162 -15.40 10.23 9.10
CA ALA A 162 -16.40 9.73 8.15
C ALA A 162 -15.98 8.39 7.54
N LEU A 163 -14.70 8.22 7.23
CA LEU A 163 -14.16 6.94 6.74
C LEU A 163 -14.23 5.85 7.81
N GLU A 164 -13.95 6.16 9.08
CA GLU A 164 -14.03 5.19 10.19
C GLU A 164 -15.42 4.54 10.29
N GLY A 165 -16.49 5.33 10.10
CA GLY A 165 -17.87 4.82 10.11
C GLY A 165 -18.09 3.76 9.01
N GLN A 166 -17.51 3.93 7.85
CA GLN A 166 -17.59 2.97 6.75
C GLN A 166 -16.76 1.70 7.02
N LEU A 167 -15.63 1.82 7.75
CA LEU A 167 -14.73 0.71 8.06
C LEU A 167 -15.36 -0.35 8.98
N LYS A 168 -16.14 0.05 9.97
CA LYS A 168 -16.74 -0.84 10.97
C LYS A 168 -17.68 -1.88 10.38
N GLU A 169 -18.22 -1.64 9.20
CA GLU A 169 -19.20 -2.52 8.56
C GLU A 169 -18.59 -3.49 7.53
N SER A 170 -17.41 -3.22 6.98
CA SER A 170 -16.91 -3.91 5.78
C SER A 170 -15.60 -4.66 5.93
N LEU A 171 -14.82 -4.46 6.99
CA LEU A 171 -13.47 -5.02 7.07
C LEU A 171 -13.42 -6.36 7.81
N ARG A 172 -12.97 -7.38 7.09
CA ARG A 172 -12.50 -8.65 7.68
C ARG A 172 -11.02 -8.47 8.02
N PRO A 173 -10.50 -9.11 9.07
CA PRO A 173 -9.12 -8.94 9.51
C PRO A 173 -8.11 -9.70 8.62
N LEU A 174 -8.18 -9.51 7.31
CA LEU A 174 -7.16 -9.97 6.37
C LEU A 174 -5.95 -9.04 6.43
N ARG A 175 -4.81 -9.48 5.91
CA ARG A 175 -3.57 -8.68 5.92
C ARG A 175 -3.76 -7.31 5.23
N ALA A 176 -4.37 -7.29 4.05
CA ALA A 176 -4.62 -6.05 3.32
C ALA A 176 -5.53 -5.07 4.09
N ASP A 177 -6.52 -5.60 4.84
CA ASP A 177 -7.38 -4.79 5.70
C ASP A 177 -6.57 -4.20 6.86
N ARG A 178 -5.67 -4.97 7.48
CA ARG A 178 -4.81 -4.49 8.56
C ARG A 178 -3.86 -3.38 8.09
N GLU A 179 -3.27 -3.52 6.89
CA GLU A 179 -2.41 -2.49 6.30
C GLU A 179 -3.19 -1.18 6.07
N ALA A 180 -4.41 -1.27 5.55
CA ALA A 180 -5.27 -0.11 5.32
C ALA A 180 -5.69 0.57 6.64
N LEU A 181 -6.02 -0.23 7.68
CA LEU A 181 -6.31 0.27 9.02
C LEU A 181 -5.08 0.93 9.67
N ALA A 182 -3.90 0.34 9.48
CA ALA A 182 -2.66 0.93 9.98
C ALA A 182 -2.43 2.33 9.38
N GLU A 183 -2.59 2.49 8.08
CA GLU A 183 -2.47 3.80 7.42
C GLU A 183 -3.51 4.80 7.91
N PHE A 184 -4.76 4.36 8.10
CA PHE A 184 -5.83 5.17 8.64
C PHE A 184 -5.51 5.69 10.04
N TYR A 185 -5.22 4.80 10.99
CA TYR A 185 -4.92 5.18 12.37
C TYR A 185 -3.63 6.00 12.47
N PHE A 186 -2.62 5.69 11.67
CA PHE A 186 -1.39 6.49 11.65
C PHE A 186 -1.67 7.93 11.19
N ALA A 187 -2.40 8.12 10.10
CA ALA A 187 -2.76 9.45 9.59
C ALA A 187 -3.62 10.23 10.61
N ARG A 188 -4.55 9.55 11.29
CA ARG A 188 -5.38 10.17 12.34
C ARG A 188 -4.55 10.53 13.57
N GLY A 189 -3.64 9.68 13.99
CA GLY A 189 -2.69 9.95 15.07
C GLY A 189 -1.83 11.19 14.78
N GLU A 190 -1.30 11.32 13.56
CA GLU A 190 -0.55 12.52 13.16
C GLU A 190 -1.43 13.79 13.17
N ALA A 191 -2.70 13.67 12.80
CA ALA A 191 -3.63 14.79 12.84
C ALA A 191 -3.96 15.19 14.29
N TYR A 192 -4.18 14.23 15.19
CA TYR A 192 -4.37 14.51 16.62
C TYR A 192 -3.13 15.13 17.27
N GLU A 193 -1.92 14.63 16.96
CA GLU A 193 -0.66 15.18 17.44
C GLU A 193 -0.51 16.65 17.02
N LYS A 194 -0.76 16.98 15.74
CA LYS A 194 -0.75 18.36 15.23
C LYS A 194 -1.78 19.27 15.92
N LYS A 195 -2.89 18.70 16.39
CA LYS A 195 -3.94 19.44 17.10
C LYS A 195 -3.65 19.60 18.60
N GLY A 196 -2.62 18.93 19.12
CA GLY A 196 -2.31 18.88 20.55
C GLY A 196 -3.18 17.92 21.35
N GLU A 197 -3.92 17.03 20.70
CA GLU A 197 -4.73 15.99 21.34
C GLU A 197 -3.88 14.72 21.57
N GLU A 198 -2.82 14.86 22.37
CA GLU A 198 -1.74 13.86 22.53
C GLU A 198 -2.24 12.49 23.01
N LYS A 199 -3.24 12.42 23.89
CA LYS A 199 -3.83 11.15 24.36
C LYS A 199 -4.42 10.37 23.21
N LYS A 200 -5.21 11.03 22.34
CA LYS A 200 -5.80 10.38 21.15
C LYS A 200 -4.75 9.99 20.12
N ALA A 201 -3.73 10.83 19.93
CA ALA A 201 -2.60 10.50 19.07
C ALA A 201 -1.86 9.25 19.57
N LEU A 202 -1.59 9.17 20.87
CA LEU A 202 -0.96 8.01 21.49
C LEU A 202 -1.78 6.74 21.31
N GLU A 203 -3.10 6.81 21.55
CA GLU A 203 -4.00 5.67 21.33
C GLU A 203 -3.93 5.14 19.90
N ASP A 204 -3.95 6.02 18.91
CA ASP A 204 -3.90 5.63 17.50
C ASP A 204 -2.53 5.04 17.11
N TYR A 205 -1.43 5.63 17.57
CA TYR A 205 -0.10 5.06 17.34
C TYR A 205 0.09 3.69 18.02
N LEU A 206 -0.47 3.49 19.22
CA LEU A 206 -0.46 2.18 19.88
C LEU A 206 -1.32 1.16 19.14
N ARG A 207 -2.48 1.56 18.60
CA ARG A 207 -3.29 0.66 17.74
C ARG A 207 -2.48 0.17 16.55
N VAL A 208 -1.78 1.06 15.86
CA VAL A 208 -0.93 0.66 14.72
C VAL A 208 0.18 -0.27 15.17
N SER A 209 0.95 0.11 16.19
CA SER A 209 2.13 -0.67 16.60
C SER A 209 1.80 -2.04 17.19
N ILE A 210 0.62 -2.21 17.81
CA ILE A 210 0.23 -3.42 18.52
C ILE A 210 -0.75 -4.26 17.73
N LEU A 211 -1.81 -3.65 17.16
CA LEU A 211 -2.90 -4.38 16.51
C LEU A 211 -2.69 -4.51 15.00
N TYR A 212 -2.03 -3.53 14.38
CA TYR A 212 -1.86 -3.45 12.92
C TYR A 212 -0.40 -3.18 12.54
N PRO A 213 0.58 -4.03 12.97
CA PRO A 213 2.01 -3.76 12.74
C PRO A 213 2.45 -3.94 11.28
N ASP A 214 1.52 -4.18 10.37
CA ASP A 214 1.76 -4.31 8.94
C ASP A 214 1.43 -2.99 8.19
N PRO A 215 2.30 -2.49 7.30
CA PRO A 215 3.65 -2.99 7.05
C PRO A 215 4.61 -2.67 8.23
N PRO A 216 5.68 -3.47 8.42
CA PRO A 216 6.58 -3.31 9.58
C PRO A 216 7.18 -1.91 9.73
N SER A 217 7.43 -1.20 8.63
CA SER A 217 7.92 0.18 8.64
C SER A 217 6.95 1.14 9.32
N LEU A 218 5.65 0.97 9.08
CA LEU A 218 4.61 1.80 9.70
C LEU A 218 4.42 1.47 11.18
N GLY A 219 4.44 0.17 11.53
CA GLY A 219 4.41 -0.29 12.92
C GLY A 219 5.57 0.29 13.74
N GLN A 220 6.80 0.25 13.20
CA GLN A 220 7.98 0.81 13.86
C GLN A 220 7.91 2.34 14.01
N ARG A 221 7.45 3.05 12.97
CA ARG A 221 7.26 4.50 13.03
C ARG A 221 6.23 4.88 14.11
N SER A 222 5.13 4.13 14.17
CA SER A 222 4.10 4.34 15.19
C SER A 222 4.60 4.08 16.60
N ALA A 223 5.37 3.02 16.80
CA ALA A 223 5.99 2.73 18.09
C ALA A 223 6.93 3.86 18.56
N LYS A 224 7.77 4.39 17.65
CA LYS A 224 8.64 5.52 17.94
C LYS A 224 7.87 6.79 18.31
N LYS A 225 6.77 7.09 17.60
CA LYS A 225 5.92 8.24 17.91
C LYS A 225 5.19 8.07 19.24
N ALA A 226 4.66 6.89 19.51
CA ALA A 226 4.05 6.58 20.81
C ALA A 226 5.02 6.76 21.97
N GLU A 227 6.26 6.26 21.84
CA GLU A 227 7.30 6.40 22.86
C GLU A 227 7.73 7.87 23.06
N ALA A 228 7.83 8.64 21.97
CA ALA A 228 8.13 10.06 22.06
C ALA A 228 7.07 10.84 22.84
N LEU A 229 5.77 10.58 22.59
CA LEU A 229 4.67 11.20 23.32
C LEU A 229 4.68 10.81 24.80
N ARG A 230 4.90 9.53 25.13
CA ARG A 230 5.00 9.04 26.53
C ARG A 230 6.17 9.66 27.29
N THR A 231 7.28 9.85 26.60
CA THR A 231 8.48 10.46 27.22
C THR A 231 8.29 11.95 27.46
N ALA A 232 7.63 12.65 26.51
CA ALA A 232 7.36 14.08 26.63
C ALA A 232 6.29 14.39 27.70
N ASN A 233 5.31 13.50 27.87
CA ASN A 233 4.20 13.70 28.80
C ASN A 233 3.90 12.41 29.58
N LYS A 234 4.46 12.31 30.79
CA LYS A 234 4.33 11.12 31.65
C LYS A 234 2.90 10.89 32.15
N ASP A 235 2.08 11.94 32.18
CA ASP A 235 0.69 11.87 32.66
C ASP A 235 -0.26 11.19 31.67
N LEU A 236 0.18 10.98 30.41
CA LEU A 236 -0.62 10.26 29.41
C LEU A 236 -0.84 8.76 29.72
N VAL A 237 -0.15 8.22 30.71
CA VAL A 237 -0.10 6.77 31.02
C VAL A 237 -0.70 6.43 32.39
N THR A 238 -1.19 7.41 33.15
CA THR A 238 -1.58 7.25 34.58
C THR A 238 -3.09 7.06 34.81
N ASP A 239 -3.90 6.76 33.79
CA ASP A 239 -5.34 6.40 33.95
C ASP A 239 -5.68 5.01 33.39
#